data_f023a38a6422e110cff3e1581a580050
#
_entry.id   f023a38a6422e110cff3e1581a580050
#
_cell.length_a   1.000
_cell.length_b   1.000
_cell.length_c   1.000
_cell.angle_alpha   90.00
_cell.angle_beta   90.00
_cell.angle_gamma   90.00
#
_symmetry.space_group_name_H-M   'P 1'
#
loop_
_entity.id
_entity.type
_entity.pdbx_description
1 polymer ?
#
loop_
_entity_poly.entity_id
_entity_poly.type
_entity_poly.pdbx_seq_one_letter_code
_entity_poly.pdbx_strand_id
1 'polypeptide(L)'
;MPIRRFGELIEMKKIGLYPGTFDPITLGHVDIIKRASQIVDTLYVGVAENKNKKTLFSTSERVDIVKKSLGSSLKNIKIINFNTLTVKFCKKIKASIIFRGLRVVTDFEYEFQLAGMNNRLDNKIQTIFLMADIENQLISSNMVKEIAELGGNVEKFAPKQAIVYLNKKFKNKK
;
A
#
# COMPACT_ATOMS: atom_id res chain seq x y z
N MET A 1 -6.23 13.17 -50.64
CA MET A 1 -5.82 12.39 -49.43
C MET A 1 -5.59 13.40 -48.32
N PRO A 2 -6.39 13.42 -47.25
CA PRO A 2 -6.15 14.34 -46.15
C PRO A 2 -5.00 13.80 -45.29
N ILE A 3 -3.99 14.61 -45.10
CA ILE A 3 -2.85 14.40 -44.19
C ILE A 3 -3.41 14.42 -42.78
N ARG A 4 -3.44 13.21 -42.11
CA ARG A 4 -3.75 13.13 -40.69
C ARG A 4 -2.66 13.91 -39.93
N ARG A 5 -3.07 14.93 -39.16
CA ARG A 5 -2.20 15.64 -38.21
C ARG A 5 -1.70 14.64 -37.18
N PHE A 6 -0.40 14.40 -37.17
CA PHE A 6 0.32 13.84 -36.02
C PHE A 6 0.16 14.84 -34.88
N GLY A 7 -0.52 14.45 -33.80
CA GLY A 7 -0.56 15.31 -32.63
C GLY A 7 -1.78 15.28 -31.73
N GLU A 8 -2.34 14.13 -31.47
CA GLU A 8 -3.03 13.88 -30.20
C GLU A 8 -2.65 12.49 -29.70
N LEU A 9 -1.48 12.39 -29.10
CA LEU A 9 -1.19 11.35 -28.14
C LEU A 9 -2.18 11.57 -26.98
N ILE A 10 -3.26 10.82 -26.96
CA ILE A 10 -4.11 10.70 -25.77
C ILE A 10 -3.17 10.14 -24.70
N GLU A 11 -2.66 11.02 -23.87
CA GLU A 11 -1.81 10.66 -22.75
C GLU A 11 -2.65 9.82 -21.78
N MET A 12 -2.55 8.50 -21.91
CA MET A 12 -3.31 7.58 -21.08
C MET A 12 -2.82 7.74 -19.64
N LYS A 13 -3.73 8.20 -18.77
CA LYS A 13 -3.42 8.38 -17.34
C LYS A 13 -2.85 7.09 -16.76
N LYS A 14 -1.66 7.20 -16.19
CA LYS A 14 -1.01 6.10 -15.46
C LYS A 14 -1.68 5.92 -14.11
N ILE A 15 -2.35 4.80 -13.92
CA ILE A 15 -3.02 4.45 -12.66
C ILE A 15 -2.27 3.29 -12.02
N GLY A 16 -1.88 3.48 -10.76
CA GLY A 16 -1.19 2.48 -9.95
C GLY A 16 -2.03 2.02 -8.76
N LEU A 17 -1.74 0.81 -8.29
CA LEU A 17 -2.27 0.25 -7.06
C LEU A 17 -1.12 -0.13 -6.14
N TYR A 18 -1.14 0.32 -4.90
CA TYR A 18 -0.31 -0.19 -3.82
C TYR A 18 -1.19 -0.97 -2.84
N PRO A 19 -1.23 -2.31 -2.96
CA PRO A 19 -2.06 -3.16 -2.10
C PRO A 19 -1.31 -3.52 -0.82
N GLY A 20 -2.00 -3.51 0.31
CA GLY A 20 -1.43 -3.93 1.58
C GLY A 20 -2.49 -4.23 2.63
N THR A 21 -2.10 -4.90 3.70
CA THR A 21 -2.99 -5.14 4.86
C THR A 21 -3.10 -3.88 5.71
N PHE A 22 -1.99 -3.14 5.90
CA PHE A 22 -1.89 -1.92 6.71
C PHE A 22 -2.48 -2.07 8.12
N ASP A 23 -1.96 -3.02 8.87
CA ASP A 23 -2.46 -3.41 10.21
C ASP A 23 -1.40 -3.27 11.32
N PRO A 24 -1.04 -2.01 11.70
CA PRO A 24 -1.37 -0.76 11.05
C PRO A 24 -0.41 -0.36 9.91
N ILE A 25 -0.68 0.77 9.27
CA ILE A 25 0.29 1.43 8.39
C ILE A 25 1.54 1.84 9.18
N THR A 26 2.73 1.69 8.57
CA THR A 26 4.03 2.05 9.15
C THR A 26 4.70 3.19 8.37
N LEU A 27 5.78 3.75 8.90
CA LEU A 27 6.56 4.77 8.18
C LEU A 27 7.14 4.22 6.86
N GLY A 28 7.51 2.95 6.82
CA GLY A 28 7.94 2.29 5.58
C GLY A 28 6.82 2.24 4.51
N HIS A 29 5.59 1.99 4.91
CA HIS A 29 4.46 2.07 3.98
C HIS A 29 4.25 3.51 3.47
N VAL A 30 4.37 4.51 4.35
CA VAL A 30 4.21 5.93 3.98
C VAL A 30 5.28 6.35 2.96
N ASP A 31 6.54 5.92 3.15
CA ASP A 31 7.63 6.17 2.21
C ASP A 31 7.31 5.61 0.82
N ILE A 32 6.98 4.32 0.73
CA ILE A 32 6.60 3.67 -0.54
C ILE A 32 5.42 4.38 -1.19
N ILE A 33 4.38 4.74 -0.43
CA ILE A 33 3.20 5.45 -0.95
C ILE A 33 3.58 6.80 -1.56
N LYS A 34 4.42 7.59 -0.87
CA LYS A 34 4.89 8.89 -1.37
C LYS A 34 5.65 8.74 -2.68
N ARG A 35 6.58 7.79 -2.74
CA ARG A 35 7.40 7.55 -3.94
C ARG A 35 6.58 6.98 -5.09
N ALA A 36 5.69 6.03 -4.83
CA ALA A 36 4.78 5.48 -5.83
C ALA A 36 3.85 6.56 -6.42
N SER A 37 3.37 7.51 -5.58
CA SER A 37 2.50 8.58 -6.02
C SER A 37 3.15 9.55 -7.01
N GLN A 38 4.49 9.63 -7.03
CA GLN A 38 5.24 10.44 -7.98
C GLN A 38 5.41 9.79 -9.37
N ILE A 39 5.16 8.48 -9.45
CA ILE A 39 5.35 7.69 -10.70
C ILE A 39 4.08 7.66 -11.54
N VAL A 40 2.91 7.88 -10.92
CA VAL A 40 1.60 7.73 -11.55
C VAL A 40 0.72 8.97 -11.38
N ASP A 41 -0.24 9.16 -12.29
CA ASP A 41 -1.21 10.25 -12.20
C ASP A 41 -2.25 10.02 -11.10
N THR A 42 -2.55 8.76 -10.79
CA THR A 42 -3.42 8.37 -9.69
C THR A 42 -2.88 7.11 -9.04
N LEU A 43 -2.66 7.17 -7.73
CA LEU A 43 -2.29 6.02 -6.91
C LEU A 43 -3.50 5.59 -6.05
N TYR A 44 -3.92 4.35 -6.21
CA TYR A 44 -4.82 3.71 -5.26
C TYR A 44 -4.01 3.02 -4.17
N VAL A 45 -4.25 3.37 -2.92
CA VAL A 45 -3.78 2.62 -1.75
C VAL A 45 -4.90 1.64 -1.38
N GLY A 46 -4.69 0.39 -1.74
CA GLY A 46 -5.68 -0.68 -1.57
C GLY A 46 -5.53 -1.39 -0.25
N VAL A 47 -6.45 -1.16 0.69
CA VAL A 47 -6.51 -1.89 1.96
C VAL A 47 -7.13 -3.25 1.71
N ALA A 48 -6.31 -4.30 1.70
CA ALA A 48 -6.77 -5.66 1.44
C ALA A 48 -7.53 -6.24 2.63
N GLU A 49 -8.71 -6.79 2.34
CA GLU A 49 -9.48 -7.58 3.29
C GLU A 49 -9.18 -9.06 3.04
N ASN A 50 -8.42 -9.69 3.96
CA ASN A 50 -8.14 -11.10 3.92
C ASN A 50 -8.84 -11.79 5.09
N LYS A 51 -9.87 -12.58 4.80
CA LYS A 51 -10.66 -13.32 5.79
C LYS A 51 -9.83 -14.32 6.61
N ASN A 52 -8.71 -14.79 6.05
CA ASN A 52 -7.82 -15.76 6.69
C ASN A 52 -6.74 -15.11 7.57
N LYS A 53 -6.61 -13.78 7.56
CA LYS A 53 -5.67 -13.04 8.39
C LYS A 53 -6.37 -12.46 9.62
N LYS A 54 -5.97 -12.89 10.82
CA LYS A 54 -6.33 -12.18 12.05
C LYS A 54 -5.65 -10.82 12.07
N THR A 55 -6.42 -9.76 11.85
CA THR A 55 -5.94 -8.38 11.94
C THR A 55 -6.32 -7.79 13.30
N LEU A 56 -5.49 -6.87 13.82
CA LEU A 56 -5.77 -6.15 15.07
C LEU A 56 -6.91 -5.14 14.85
N PHE A 57 -6.91 -4.50 13.68
CA PHE A 57 -7.91 -3.51 13.29
C PHE A 57 -8.85 -4.07 12.24
N SER A 58 -10.14 -3.71 12.34
CA SER A 58 -11.12 -3.99 11.29
C SER A 58 -10.72 -3.31 9.98
N THR A 59 -11.29 -3.73 8.86
CA THR A 59 -11.02 -3.13 7.55
C THR A 59 -11.33 -1.63 7.54
N SER A 60 -12.45 -1.22 8.16
CA SER A 60 -12.84 0.20 8.27
C SER A 60 -11.85 1.01 9.12
N GLU A 61 -11.40 0.47 10.26
CA GLU A 61 -10.37 1.12 11.08
C GLU A 61 -9.07 1.28 10.29
N ARG A 62 -8.62 0.26 9.57
CA ARG A 62 -7.38 0.31 8.75
C ARG A 62 -7.47 1.36 7.66
N VAL A 63 -8.60 1.46 6.96
CA VAL A 63 -8.84 2.51 5.96
C VAL A 63 -8.78 3.90 6.61
N ASP A 64 -9.40 4.09 7.77
CA ASP A 64 -9.41 5.36 8.49
C ASP A 64 -8.01 5.74 8.98
N ILE A 65 -7.26 4.77 9.55
CA ILE A 65 -5.87 4.97 9.97
C ILE A 65 -5.00 5.42 8.78
N VAL A 66 -5.12 4.74 7.63
CA VAL A 66 -4.36 5.09 6.41
C VAL A 66 -4.71 6.50 5.95
N LYS A 67 -6.00 6.85 5.86
CA LYS A 67 -6.46 8.20 5.47
C LYS A 67 -5.89 9.27 6.36
N LYS A 68 -6.00 9.10 7.68
CA LYS A 68 -5.52 10.07 8.67
C LYS A 68 -4.00 10.17 8.70
N SER A 69 -3.30 9.07 8.45
CA SER A 69 -1.83 9.02 8.45
C SER A 69 -1.22 9.72 7.24
N LEU A 70 -1.87 9.67 6.08
CA LEU A 70 -1.38 10.32 4.85
C LEU A 70 -1.79 11.79 4.78
N GLY A 71 -2.87 12.19 5.46
CA GLY A 71 -3.39 13.55 5.40
C GLY A 71 -3.87 13.95 4.00
N SER A 72 -4.01 15.25 3.76
CA SER A 72 -4.48 15.82 2.49
C SER A 72 -3.36 16.28 1.55
N SER A 73 -2.10 16.07 1.91
CA SER A 73 -0.94 16.61 1.16
C SER A 73 -0.71 15.93 -0.20
N LEU A 74 -1.21 14.72 -0.40
CA LEU A 74 -1.03 13.95 -1.63
C LEU A 74 -2.34 13.88 -2.42
N LYS A 75 -2.53 14.85 -3.32
CA LYS A 75 -3.78 15.05 -4.07
C LYS A 75 -4.16 13.92 -5.02
N ASN A 76 -3.19 13.13 -5.48
CA ASN A 76 -3.40 12.05 -6.44
C ASN A 76 -3.57 10.67 -5.80
N ILE A 77 -3.72 10.59 -4.47
CA ILE A 77 -3.93 9.32 -3.75
C ILE A 77 -5.40 9.09 -3.45
N LYS A 78 -5.86 7.86 -3.73
CA LYS A 78 -7.20 7.37 -3.37
C LYS A 78 -7.05 6.15 -2.49
N ILE A 79 -7.71 6.16 -1.33
CA ILE A 79 -7.67 5.04 -0.38
C ILE A 79 -8.99 4.29 -0.46
N ILE A 80 -8.89 2.99 -0.68
CA ILE A 80 -10.05 2.11 -0.89
C ILE A 80 -9.76 0.72 -0.30
N ASN A 81 -10.77 0.07 0.22
CA ASN A 81 -10.67 -1.35 0.57
C ASN A 81 -11.09 -2.25 -0.59
N PHE A 82 -10.55 -3.46 -0.61
CA PHE A 82 -10.94 -4.49 -1.57
C PHE A 82 -10.77 -5.90 -0.98
N ASN A 83 -11.55 -6.86 -1.50
CA ASN A 83 -11.61 -8.25 -1.04
C ASN A 83 -11.54 -9.26 -2.20
N THR A 84 -10.97 -8.86 -3.32
CA THR A 84 -10.82 -9.69 -4.52
C THR A 84 -9.36 -9.91 -4.85
N LEU A 85 -9.06 -10.74 -5.85
CA LEU A 85 -7.72 -10.86 -6.42
C LEU A 85 -7.20 -9.48 -6.82
N THR A 86 -5.94 -9.19 -6.52
CA THR A 86 -5.29 -7.90 -6.82
C THR A 86 -5.42 -7.53 -8.29
N VAL A 87 -5.16 -8.47 -9.19
CA VAL A 87 -5.29 -8.28 -10.64
C VAL A 87 -6.74 -7.95 -11.06
N LYS A 88 -7.71 -8.65 -10.47
CA LYS A 88 -9.14 -8.36 -10.73
C LYS A 88 -9.52 -6.95 -10.25
N PHE A 89 -8.97 -6.54 -9.11
CA PHE A 89 -9.19 -5.19 -8.60
C PHE A 89 -8.49 -4.14 -9.47
N CYS A 90 -7.27 -4.39 -9.96
CA CYS A 90 -6.58 -3.51 -10.92
C CYS A 90 -7.45 -3.25 -12.17
N LYS A 91 -8.04 -4.30 -12.75
CA LYS A 91 -8.97 -4.16 -13.89
C LYS A 91 -10.14 -3.24 -13.57
N LYS A 92 -10.75 -3.42 -12.39
CA LYS A 92 -11.89 -2.59 -11.95
C LYS A 92 -11.56 -1.11 -11.87
N ILE A 93 -10.36 -0.77 -11.37
CA ILE A 93 -9.91 0.62 -11.20
C ILE A 93 -9.08 1.13 -12.40
N LYS A 94 -8.93 0.31 -13.45
CA LYS A 94 -8.10 0.58 -14.65
C LYS A 94 -6.62 0.85 -14.32
N ALA A 95 -6.10 0.21 -13.27
CA ALA A 95 -4.68 0.28 -12.93
C ALA A 95 -3.88 -0.69 -13.78
N SER A 96 -2.78 -0.21 -14.37
CA SER A 96 -1.81 -0.99 -15.12
C SER A 96 -0.54 -1.31 -14.34
N ILE A 97 -0.39 -0.75 -13.14
CA ILE A 97 0.81 -0.88 -12.32
C ILE A 97 0.42 -1.32 -10.91
N ILE A 98 1.08 -2.35 -10.40
CA ILE A 98 1.06 -2.75 -8.99
C ILE A 98 2.40 -2.36 -8.38
N PHE A 99 2.38 -1.56 -7.30
CA PHE A 99 3.57 -1.26 -6.52
C PHE A 99 3.71 -2.25 -5.36
N ARG A 100 4.93 -2.70 -5.11
CA ARG A 100 5.28 -3.54 -3.96
C ARG A 100 6.53 -2.98 -3.29
N GLY A 101 6.50 -2.89 -1.96
CA GLY A 101 7.66 -2.51 -1.17
C GLY A 101 8.52 -3.73 -0.84
N LEU A 102 9.82 -3.63 -1.05
CA LEU A 102 10.80 -4.62 -0.62
C LEU A 102 11.61 -4.05 0.54
N ARG A 103 11.72 -4.80 1.64
CA ARG A 103 12.44 -4.41 2.83
C ARG A 103 13.72 -5.23 3.00
N VAL A 104 13.58 -6.55 2.92
CA VAL A 104 14.65 -7.51 3.13
C VAL A 104 14.65 -8.58 2.03
N VAL A 105 15.75 -9.29 1.88
CA VAL A 105 15.91 -10.31 0.82
C VAL A 105 14.83 -11.39 0.89
N THR A 106 14.39 -11.77 2.08
CA THR A 106 13.33 -12.77 2.28
C THR A 106 11.96 -12.32 1.76
N ASP A 107 11.68 -11.00 1.73
CA ASP A 107 10.46 -10.49 1.11
C ASP A 107 10.48 -10.69 -0.41
N PHE A 108 11.67 -10.63 -1.02
CA PHE A 108 11.83 -10.67 -2.48
C PHE A 108 11.35 -11.98 -3.09
N GLU A 109 11.66 -13.11 -2.52
CA GLU A 109 11.26 -14.41 -3.08
C GLU A 109 9.74 -14.53 -3.19
N TYR A 110 9.04 -14.20 -2.11
CA TYR A 110 7.58 -14.23 -2.09
C TYR A 110 6.96 -13.21 -3.07
N GLU A 111 7.46 -11.99 -3.06
CA GLU A 111 6.96 -10.92 -3.92
C GLU A 111 7.24 -11.18 -5.40
N PHE A 112 8.40 -11.78 -5.72
CA PHE A 112 8.77 -12.20 -7.06
C PHE A 112 7.81 -13.27 -7.59
N GLN A 113 7.52 -14.30 -6.79
CA GLN A 113 6.55 -15.34 -7.15
C GLN A 113 5.16 -14.74 -7.38
N LEU A 114 4.73 -13.86 -6.50
CA LEU A 114 3.43 -13.17 -6.60
C LEU A 114 3.35 -12.30 -7.86
N ALA A 115 4.41 -11.58 -8.20
CA ALA A 115 4.49 -10.80 -9.44
C ALA A 115 4.41 -11.67 -10.69
N GLY A 116 5.11 -12.80 -10.69
CA GLY A 116 5.04 -13.78 -11.78
C GLY A 116 3.63 -14.35 -11.96
N MET A 117 2.94 -14.66 -10.87
CA MET A 117 1.55 -15.13 -10.93
C MET A 117 0.60 -14.03 -11.42
N ASN A 118 0.75 -12.81 -10.93
CA ASN A 118 -0.06 -11.68 -11.40
C ASN A 118 0.12 -11.44 -12.91
N ASN A 119 1.35 -11.51 -13.41
CA ASN A 119 1.64 -11.34 -14.83
C ASN A 119 1.02 -12.47 -15.68
N ARG A 120 0.98 -13.71 -15.18
CA ARG A 120 0.29 -14.81 -15.88
C ARG A 120 -1.22 -14.63 -15.90
N LEU A 121 -1.80 -14.02 -14.88
CA LEU A 121 -3.25 -13.72 -14.83
C LEU A 121 -3.64 -12.55 -15.74
N ASP A 122 -2.76 -11.56 -15.87
CA ASP A 122 -2.90 -10.45 -16.81
C ASP A 122 -1.55 -9.79 -17.10
N ASN A 123 -1.01 -10.02 -18.29
CA ASN A 123 0.29 -9.50 -18.72
C ASN A 123 0.31 -7.98 -19.00
N LYS A 124 -0.86 -7.32 -19.01
CA LYS A 124 -0.98 -5.87 -19.14
C LYS A 124 -0.74 -5.13 -17.81
N ILE A 125 -0.76 -5.85 -16.69
CA ILE A 125 -0.53 -5.29 -15.37
C ILE A 125 0.90 -5.60 -14.96
N GLN A 126 1.72 -4.54 -14.80
CA GLN A 126 3.13 -4.65 -14.43
C GLN A 126 3.30 -4.49 -12.92
N THR A 127 4.24 -5.22 -12.33
CA THR A 127 4.63 -5.04 -10.92
C THR A 127 5.93 -4.25 -10.85
N ILE A 128 5.92 -3.18 -10.09
CA ILE A 128 7.10 -2.35 -9.78
C ILE A 128 7.47 -2.54 -8.32
N PHE A 129 8.71 -2.94 -8.10
CA PHE A 129 9.28 -3.05 -6.76
C PHE A 129 9.98 -1.75 -6.36
N LEU A 130 9.65 -1.24 -5.18
CA LEU A 130 10.32 -0.11 -4.57
C LEU A 130 11.06 -0.59 -3.32
N MET A 131 12.36 -0.36 -3.26
CA MET A 131 13.14 -0.65 -2.05
C MET A 131 12.74 0.31 -0.95
N ALA A 132 12.44 -0.21 0.25
CA ALA A 132 12.23 0.63 1.41
C ALA A 132 13.53 1.40 1.76
N ASP A 133 13.36 2.62 2.27
CA ASP A 133 14.49 3.39 2.78
C ASP A 133 15.20 2.60 3.90
N ILE A 134 16.52 2.77 4.00
CA ILE A 134 17.38 2.01 4.94
C ILE A 134 16.83 2.08 6.36
N GLU A 135 16.38 3.26 6.80
CA GLU A 135 15.81 3.46 8.13
C GLU A 135 14.50 2.69 8.36
N ASN A 136 13.80 2.33 7.27
CA ASN A 136 12.49 1.69 7.31
C ASN A 136 12.53 0.18 6.99
N GLN A 137 13.71 -0.36 6.60
CA GLN A 137 13.83 -1.75 6.14
C GLN A 137 13.43 -2.78 7.21
N LEU A 138 13.72 -2.50 8.46
CA LEU A 138 13.43 -3.42 9.57
C LEU A 138 12.01 -3.26 10.13
N ILE A 139 11.23 -2.27 9.65
CA ILE A 139 9.92 -1.96 10.20
C ILE A 139 8.86 -2.89 9.60
N SER A 140 8.20 -3.68 10.42
CA SER A 140 7.01 -4.44 10.05
C SER A 140 5.80 -4.08 10.92
N SER A 141 4.58 -4.19 10.36
CA SER A 141 3.35 -3.97 11.15
C SER A 141 3.23 -4.91 12.33
N ASN A 142 3.74 -6.15 12.22
CA ASN A 142 3.71 -7.13 13.31
C ASN A 142 4.61 -6.70 14.46
N MET A 143 5.85 -6.30 14.18
CA MET A 143 6.77 -5.80 15.21
C MET A 143 6.22 -4.53 15.88
N VAL A 144 5.64 -3.61 15.10
CA VAL A 144 5.02 -2.39 15.65
C VAL A 144 3.88 -2.73 16.61
N LYS A 145 3.04 -3.72 16.27
CA LYS A 145 1.98 -4.21 17.16
C LYS A 145 2.54 -4.81 18.45
N GLU A 146 3.52 -5.68 18.32
CA GLU A 146 4.16 -6.36 19.46
C GLU A 146 4.80 -5.36 20.44
N ILE A 147 5.59 -4.42 19.92
CA ILE A 147 6.21 -3.37 20.74
C ILE A 147 5.12 -2.53 21.44
N ALA A 148 4.07 -2.13 20.72
CA ALA A 148 3.00 -1.33 21.29
C ALA A 148 2.18 -2.10 22.35
N GLU A 149 1.93 -3.40 22.15
CA GLU A 149 1.23 -4.26 23.10
C GLU A 149 2.00 -4.40 24.41
N LEU A 150 3.34 -4.47 24.33
CA LEU A 150 4.23 -4.51 25.48
C LEU A 150 4.49 -3.13 26.13
N GLY A 151 3.86 -2.06 25.62
CA GLY A 151 3.97 -0.70 26.16
C GLY A 151 5.19 0.07 25.67
N GLY A 152 5.91 -0.43 24.65
CA GLY A 152 7.07 0.23 24.07
C GLY A 152 6.68 1.42 23.18
N ASN A 153 7.65 2.36 22.99
CA ASN A 153 7.47 3.52 22.12
C ASN A 153 7.64 3.14 20.65
N VAL A 154 6.62 3.43 19.84
CA VAL A 154 6.59 3.13 18.41
C VAL A 154 6.63 4.39 17.50
N GLU A 155 6.98 5.55 18.05
CA GLU A 155 7.01 6.82 17.31
C GLU A 155 7.97 6.81 16.12
N LYS A 156 9.07 6.05 16.21
CA LYS A 156 10.04 5.89 15.12
C LYS A 156 9.59 4.90 14.03
N PHE A 157 8.47 4.22 14.20
CA PHE A 157 8.06 3.12 13.32
C PHE A 157 6.71 3.33 12.66
N ALA A 158 5.83 4.15 13.27
CA ALA A 158 4.48 4.33 12.79
C ALA A 158 4.06 5.82 12.80
N PRO A 159 3.17 6.22 11.88
CA PRO A 159 2.60 7.57 11.88
C PRO A 159 1.83 7.85 13.18
N LYS A 160 1.80 9.12 13.61
CA LYS A 160 1.11 9.55 14.83
C LYS A 160 -0.33 9.03 14.94
N GLN A 161 -1.06 9.02 13.84
CA GLN A 161 -2.44 8.54 13.85
C GLN A 161 -2.53 7.02 14.10
N ALA A 162 -1.63 6.23 13.52
CA ALA A 162 -1.56 4.80 13.82
C ALA A 162 -1.25 4.54 15.31
N ILE A 163 -0.38 5.34 15.90
CA ILE A 163 -0.04 5.25 17.33
C ILE A 163 -1.25 5.54 18.21
N VAL A 164 -2.05 6.56 17.88
CA VAL A 164 -3.29 6.86 18.61
C VAL A 164 -4.22 5.65 18.63
N TYR A 165 -4.40 4.98 17.49
CA TYR A 165 -5.24 3.78 17.40
C TYR A 165 -4.66 2.58 18.15
N LEU A 166 -3.34 2.37 18.07
CA LEU A 166 -2.66 1.31 18.84
C LEU A 166 -2.84 1.52 20.35
N ASN A 167 -2.59 2.73 20.83
CA ASN A 167 -2.75 3.07 22.24
C ASN A 167 -4.19 2.86 22.73
N LYS A 168 -5.18 3.27 21.93
CA LYS A 168 -6.59 3.03 22.26
C LYS A 168 -6.92 1.54 22.32
N LYS A 169 -6.37 0.74 21.39
CA LYS A 169 -6.65 -0.69 21.30
C LYS A 169 -6.04 -1.47 22.48
N PHE A 170 -4.83 -1.11 22.90
CA PHE A 170 -4.12 -1.83 23.97
C PHE A 170 -4.41 -1.30 25.38
N LYS A 171 -4.72 0.01 25.56
CA LYS A 171 -5.17 0.54 26.85
C LYS A 171 -6.50 -0.07 27.30
N ASN A 172 -7.38 -0.45 26.38
CA ASN A 172 -8.66 -1.09 26.71
C ASN A 172 -8.52 -2.61 27.00
N LYS A 173 -7.31 -3.18 26.93
CA LYS A 173 -7.02 -4.58 27.27
C LYS A 173 -6.42 -4.77 28.67
N LYS A 174 -6.08 -3.66 29.37
CA LYS A 174 -5.65 -3.64 30.77
C LYS A 174 -6.83 -3.26 31.65
#